data_caf6e4883a5d869f2e06cd3daeda7039
#
_entry.id   caf6e4883a5d869f2e06cd3daeda7039
#
_cell.length_a   1.000
_cell.length_b   1.000
_cell.length_c   1.000
_cell.angle_alpha   90.00
_cell.angle_beta   90.00
_cell.angle_gamma   90.00
#
_symmetry.space_group_name_H-M   'P 1'
#
loop_
_entity.id
_entity.type
_entity.pdbx_description
1 polymer ?
#
loop_
_entity_poly.entity_id
_entity_poly.type
_entity_poly.pdbx_seq_one_letter_code
_entity_poly.pdbx_strand_id
1 'polypeptide(L)'
;MTKQFLLTGGSGMIGSEIMRHLSLRGYKVNNLSTKPSSNPQTFLWNPKKNELDMNALKDVDTIIHLAGATIAKRWTKRYKKEILESRIQSTRVLREAISSLPVDQRPKSLICASAVGLYPNDQNKVYSEDDPGGDGFLATVINQWEQEIFKSENLGMRVCCLRIGIVLGKGGGVLDTLLPFF
;
A
#
# COMPACT_ATOMS: atom_id res chain seq x y z
N MET A 1 -5.58 20.09 -16.20
CA MET A 1 -6.45 19.24 -15.36
C MET A 1 -5.75 18.97 -14.05
N THR A 2 -6.45 19.09 -12.93
CA THR A 2 -5.88 18.81 -11.59
C THR A 2 -5.72 17.30 -11.44
N LYS A 3 -4.52 16.82 -11.11
CA LYS A 3 -4.28 15.39 -10.87
C LYS A 3 -5.14 14.87 -9.73
N GLN A 4 -5.71 13.69 -9.90
CA GLN A 4 -6.50 13.00 -8.90
C GLN A 4 -5.80 11.73 -8.44
N PHE A 5 -5.80 11.51 -7.14
CA PHE A 5 -5.15 10.36 -6.50
C PHE A 5 -6.19 9.39 -5.93
N LEU A 6 -5.86 8.11 -5.94
CA LEU A 6 -6.54 7.11 -5.14
C LEU A 6 -5.56 6.59 -4.09
N LEU A 7 -5.97 6.61 -2.83
CA LEU A 7 -5.19 6.08 -1.73
C LEU A 7 -5.85 4.85 -1.12
N THR A 8 -5.07 3.84 -0.78
CA THR A 8 -5.49 2.75 0.10
C THR A 8 -4.68 2.79 1.39
N GLY A 9 -5.28 2.40 2.51
CA GLY A 9 -4.61 2.51 3.81
C GLY A 9 -4.55 3.95 4.36
N GLY A 10 -5.45 4.84 3.91
CA GLY A 10 -5.50 6.25 4.30
C GLY A 10 -5.75 6.50 5.80
N SER A 11 -6.25 5.52 6.56
CA SER A 11 -6.39 5.62 8.01
C SER A 11 -5.12 5.28 8.80
N GLY A 12 -4.07 4.79 8.14
CA GLY A 12 -2.78 4.52 8.76
C GLY A 12 -1.94 5.78 8.94
N MET A 13 -0.89 5.71 9.78
CA MET A 13 0.02 6.83 10.07
C MET A 13 0.58 7.48 8.79
N ILE A 14 1.15 6.70 7.89
CA ILE A 14 1.70 7.21 6.62
C ILE A 14 0.58 7.71 5.70
N GLY A 15 -0.51 6.93 5.58
CA GLY A 15 -1.60 7.26 4.67
C GLY A 15 -2.33 8.54 5.03
N SER A 16 -2.61 8.77 6.31
CA SER A 16 -3.26 9.99 6.78
C SER A 16 -2.42 11.24 6.49
N GLU A 17 -1.10 11.13 6.65
CA GLU A 17 -0.19 12.23 6.39
C GLU A 17 -0.06 12.53 4.90
N ILE A 18 -0.01 11.50 4.05
CA ILE A 18 -0.05 11.68 2.59
C ILE A 18 -1.36 12.34 2.16
N MET A 19 -2.51 11.88 2.67
CA MET A 19 -3.80 12.50 2.36
C MET A 19 -3.82 13.97 2.74
N ARG A 20 -3.35 14.32 3.94
CA ARG A 20 -3.25 15.69 4.40
C ARG A 20 -2.37 16.54 3.47
N HIS A 21 -1.19 16.07 3.11
CA HIS A 21 -0.26 16.79 2.24
C HIS A 21 -0.80 16.97 0.82
N LEU A 22 -1.45 15.97 0.25
CA LEU A 22 -2.05 16.08 -1.07
C LEU A 22 -3.22 17.07 -1.07
N SER A 23 -4.08 17.01 -0.05
CA SER A 23 -5.22 17.94 0.11
C SER A 23 -4.76 19.39 0.28
N LEU A 24 -3.71 19.65 1.07
CA LEU A 24 -3.13 20.98 1.23
C LEU A 24 -2.57 21.57 -0.07
N ARG A 25 -2.17 20.71 -1.02
CA ARG A 25 -1.73 21.12 -2.36
C ARG A 25 -2.88 21.24 -3.38
N GLY A 26 -4.12 21.11 -2.94
CA GLY A 26 -5.32 21.21 -3.79
C GLY A 26 -5.58 20.00 -4.69
N TYR A 27 -4.92 18.87 -4.44
CA TYR A 27 -5.23 17.65 -5.18
C TYR A 27 -6.50 16.97 -4.67
N LYS A 28 -7.25 16.37 -5.59
CA LYS A 28 -8.35 15.49 -5.22
C LYS A 28 -7.81 14.12 -4.81
N VAL A 29 -8.28 13.60 -3.67
CA VAL A 29 -7.83 12.30 -3.14
C VAL A 29 -9.04 11.44 -2.81
N ASN A 30 -9.25 10.38 -3.59
CA ASN A 30 -10.16 9.32 -3.24
C ASN A 30 -9.46 8.36 -2.26
N ASN A 31 -10.20 7.79 -1.33
CA ASN A 31 -9.69 6.82 -0.37
C ASN A 31 -10.49 5.53 -0.42
N LEU A 32 -9.81 4.37 -0.49
CA LEU A 32 -10.45 3.07 -0.31
C LEU A 32 -10.37 2.65 1.16
N SER A 33 -11.52 2.35 1.75
CA SER A 33 -11.66 1.93 3.15
C SER A 33 -12.47 0.64 3.24
N THR A 34 -12.09 -0.23 4.18
CA THR A 34 -12.90 -1.41 4.53
C THR A 34 -14.04 -1.09 5.49
N LYS A 35 -14.12 0.17 5.94
CA LYS A 35 -15.18 0.67 6.84
C LYS A 35 -15.96 1.79 6.17
N PRO A 36 -17.28 1.87 6.41
CA PRO A 36 -18.08 3.01 5.96
C PRO A 36 -17.52 4.34 6.48
N SER A 37 -17.74 5.41 5.71
CA SER A 37 -17.34 6.77 6.08
C SER A 37 -18.39 7.77 5.59
N SER A 38 -18.57 8.87 6.34
CA SER A 38 -19.37 10.01 5.90
C SER A 38 -18.64 10.91 4.90
N ASN A 39 -17.34 10.71 4.70
CA ASN A 39 -16.58 11.47 3.71
C ASN A 39 -16.93 10.97 2.29
N PRO A 40 -17.48 11.82 1.40
CA PRO A 40 -17.91 11.43 0.06
C PRO A 40 -16.76 10.98 -0.85
N GLN A 41 -15.51 11.27 -0.49
CA GLN A 41 -14.30 10.79 -1.19
C GLN A 41 -13.78 9.45 -0.63
N THR A 42 -14.49 8.81 0.29
CA THR A 42 -14.13 7.50 0.81
C THR A 42 -15.10 6.45 0.27
N PHE A 43 -14.55 5.52 -0.47
CA PHE A 43 -15.25 4.43 -1.15
C PHE A 43 -14.99 3.11 -0.43
N LEU A 44 -15.99 2.24 -0.42
CA LEU A 44 -15.87 0.93 0.21
C LEU A 44 -15.14 -0.05 -0.70
N TRP A 45 -14.33 -0.87 -0.08
CA TRP A 45 -13.79 -2.07 -0.68
C TRP A 45 -13.67 -3.21 0.33
N ASN A 46 -13.66 -4.42 -0.16
CA ASN A 46 -13.43 -5.63 0.65
C ASN A 46 -12.53 -6.59 -0.12
N PRO A 47 -11.19 -6.50 0.05
CA PRO A 47 -10.27 -7.40 -0.65
C PRO A 47 -10.54 -8.89 -0.40
N LYS A 48 -11.05 -9.26 0.78
CA LYS A 48 -11.38 -10.67 1.10
C LYS A 48 -12.56 -11.21 0.30
N LYS A 49 -13.43 -10.34 -0.20
CA LYS A 49 -14.59 -10.70 -1.03
C LYS A 49 -14.41 -10.33 -2.50
N ASN A 50 -13.23 -9.82 -2.86
CA ASN A 50 -12.96 -9.30 -4.21
C ASN A 50 -13.90 -8.15 -4.63
N GLU A 51 -14.27 -7.28 -3.69
CA GLU A 51 -15.21 -6.17 -3.90
C GLU A 51 -14.47 -4.84 -3.85
N LEU A 52 -14.75 -3.95 -4.80
CA LEU A 52 -14.26 -2.58 -4.86
C LEU A 52 -15.32 -1.69 -5.52
N ASP A 53 -15.65 -0.54 -4.90
CA ASP A 53 -16.49 0.47 -5.52
C ASP A 53 -15.74 1.14 -6.67
N MET A 54 -16.17 0.87 -7.89
CA MET A 54 -15.53 1.35 -9.14
C MET A 54 -15.53 2.88 -9.26
N ASN A 55 -16.42 3.59 -8.57
CA ASN A 55 -16.41 5.06 -8.55
C ASN A 55 -15.12 5.62 -7.92
N ALA A 56 -14.44 4.84 -7.09
CA ALA A 56 -13.15 5.20 -6.52
C ALA A 56 -12.07 5.46 -7.57
N LEU A 57 -12.15 4.78 -8.72
CA LEU A 57 -11.18 4.85 -9.82
C LEU A 57 -11.48 5.93 -10.86
N LYS A 58 -12.64 6.60 -10.77
CA LYS A 58 -13.03 7.62 -11.74
C LYS A 58 -12.05 8.80 -11.71
N ASP A 59 -11.53 9.16 -12.90
CA ASP A 59 -10.62 10.28 -13.13
C ASP A 59 -9.29 10.21 -12.32
N VAL A 60 -8.90 9.01 -11.86
CA VAL A 60 -7.67 8.81 -11.08
C VAL A 60 -6.45 8.73 -12.01
N ASP A 61 -5.45 9.60 -11.75
CA ASP A 61 -4.17 9.59 -12.47
C ASP A 61 -3.14 8.67 -11.80
N THR A 62 -3.11 8.68 -10.46
CA THR A 62 -2.09 7.97 -9.68
C THR A 62 -2.72 7.27 -8.49
N ILE A 63 -2.32 6.03 -8.29
CA ILE A 63 -2.71 5.24 -7.12
C ILE A 63 -1.54 5.16 -6.14
N ILE A 64 -1.83 5.35 -4.84
CA ILE A 64 -0.90 5.13 -3.74
C ILE A 64 -1.45 3.99 -2.89
N HIS A 65 -0.80 2.83 -2.95
CA HIS A 65 -1.27 1.60 -2.31
C HIS A 65 -0.45 1.28 -1.07
N LEU A 66 -1.05 1.53 0.12
CA LEU A 66 -0.42 1.33 1.43
C LEU A 66 -1.16 0.28 2.29
N ALA A 67 -2.26 -0.28 1.77
CA ALA A 67 -3.09 -1.20 2.54
C ALA A 67 -2.38 -2.53 2.82
N GLY A 68 -2.46 -2.97 4.07
CA GLY A 68 -1.95 -4.25 4.52
C GLY A 68 -2.20 -4.44 6.01
N ALA A 69 -2.29 -5.67 6.48
CA ALA A 69 -2.38 -5.96 7.90
C ALA A 69 -1.09 -5.49 8.62
N THR A 70 -1.26 -4.94 9.83
CA THR A 70 -0.11 -4.50 10.64
C THR A 70 0.82 -5.67 10.95
N ILE A 71 2.13 -5.43 10.98
CA ILE A 71 3.13 -6.43 11.38
C ILE A 71 3.43 -6.37 12.90
N ALA A 72 2.86 -5.41 13.62
CA ALA A 72 3.14 -5.16 15.04
C ALA A 72 2.42 -6.11 16.02
N LYS A 73 1.68 -7.13 15.52
CA LYS A 73 1.02 -8.15 16.35
C LYS A 73 1.89 -9.40 16.47
N ARG A 74 1.56 -10.26 17.47
CA ARG A 74 2.23 -11.56 17.62
C ARG A 74 2.06 -12.44 16.36
N TRP A 75 3.14 -12.95 15.81
CA TRP A 75 3.17 -13.73 14.58
C TRP A 75 2.84 -15.20 14.80
N THR A 76 1.56 -15.50 15.07
CA THR A 76 1.04 -16.87 15.02
C THR A 76 0.99 -17.35 13.56
N LYS A 77 0.88 -18.67 13.32
CA LYS A 77 0.71 -19.22 11.95
C LYS A 77 -0.45 -18.55 11.21
N ARG A 78 -1.61 -18.37 11.90
CA ARG A 78 -2.79 -17.70 11.34
C ARG A 78 -2.49 -16.25 10.97
N TYR A 79 -1.78 -15.52 11.87
CA TYR A 79 -1.52 -14.10 11.62
C TYR A 79 -0.46 -13.86 10.55
N LYS A 80 0.55 -14.73 10.44
CA LYS A 80 1.50 -14.72 9.32
C LYS A 80 0.79 -14.86 7.97
N LYS A 81 -0.18 -15.78 7.88
CA LYS A 81 -1.03 -15.93 6.70
C LYS A 81 -1.81 -14.65 6.41
N GLU A 82 -2.40 -14.01 7.42
CA GLU A 82 -3.12 -12.74 7.26
C GLU A 82 -2.21 -11.60 6.77
N ILE A 83 -0.97 -11.51 7.27
CA ILE A 83 0.02 -10.52 6.81
C ILE A 83 0.28 -10.67 5.30
N LEU A 84 0.51 -11.88 4.83
CA LEU A 84 0.75 -12.17 3.42
C LEU A 84 -0.50 -11.91 2.58
N GLU A 85 -1.62 -12.56 2.94
CA GLU A 85 -2.85 -12.52 2.14
C GLU A 85 -3.44 -11.13 2.03
N SER A 86 -3.38 -10.31 3.11
CA SER A 86 -3.90 -8.95 3.07
C SER A 86 -3.21 -8.10 1.99
N ARG A 87 -1.93 -8.33 1.74
CA ARG A 87 -1.15 -7.61 0.73
C ARG A 87 -1.41 -8.13 -0.68
N ILE A 88 -1.34 -9.44 -0.87
CA ILE A 88 -1.58 -10.08 -2.17
C ILE A 88 -3.00 -9.82 -2.65
N GLN A 89 -4.00 -10.04 -1.79
CA GLN A 89 -5.41 -9.89 -2.18
C GLN A 89 -5.77 -8.43 -2.46
N SER A 90 -5.33 -7.48 -1.61
CA SER A 90 -5.62 -6.06 -1.83
C SER A 90 -5.02 -5.55 -3.15
N THR A 91 -3.79 -5.96 -3.46
CA THR A 91 -3.13 -5.61 -4.73
C THR A 91 -3.85 -6.25 -5.92
N ARG A 92 -4.24 -7.51 -5.80
CA ARG A 92 -4.97 -8.23 -6.86
C ARG A 92 -6.31 -7.58 -7.17
N VAL A 93 -7.13 -7.32 -6.15
CA VAL A 93 -8.44 -6.67 -6.30
C VAL A 93 -8.29 -5.32 -6.99
N LEU A 94 -7.31 -4.53 -6.58
CA LEU A 94 -7.04 -3.23 -7.19
C LEU A 94 -6.65 -3.38 -8.67
N ARG A 95 -5.73 -4.30 -8.99
CA ARG A 95 -5.30 -4.57 -10.36
C ARG A 95 -6.43 -5.09 -11.23
N GLU A 96 -7.27 -5.99 -10.73
CA GLU A 96 -8.43 -6.52 -11.45
C GLU A 96 -9.46 -5.41 -11.73
N ALA A 97 -9.75 -4.55 -10.76
CA ALA A 97 -10.61 -3.40 -10.97
C ALA A 97 -10.06 -2.45 -12.05
N ILE A 98 -8.75 -2.17 -12.04
CA ILE A 98 -8.11 -1.35 -13.07
C ILE A 98 -8.18 -2.03 -14.44
N SER A 99 -7.98 -3.34 -14.50
CA SER A 99 -8.01 -4.10 -15.77
C SER A 99 -9.37 -4.06 -16.45
N SER A 100 -10.45 -3.91 -15.68
CA SER A 100 -11.83 -3.78 -16.20
C SER A 100 -12.15 -2.41 -16.79
N LEU A 101 -11.30 -1.39 -16.54
CA LEU A 101 -11.47 -0.07 -17.13
C LEU A 101 -10.99 -0.04 -18.60
N PRO A 102 -11.62 0.79 -19.45
CA PRO A 102 -11.06 1.15 -20.75
C PRO A 102 -9.62 1.64 -20.61
N VAL A 103 -8.78 1.34 -21.59
CA VAL A 103 -7.33 1.62 -21.52
C VAL A 103 -7.02 3.09 -21.29
N ASP A 104 -7.77 3.97 -21.91
CA ASP A 104 -7.66 5.44 -21.80
C ASP A 104 -8.12 6.01 -20.44
N GLN A 105 -8.88 5.22 -19.66
CA GLN A 105 -9.35 5.60 -18.32
C GLN A 105 -8.50 4.99 -17.19
N ARG A 106 -7.51 4.16 -17.52
CA ARG A 106 -6.65 3.56 -16.50
C ARG A 106 -5.72 4.57 -15.86
N PRO A 107 -5.49 4.48 -14.55
CA PRO A 107 -4.44 5.25 -13.87
C PRO A 107 -3.08 5.04 -14.53
N LYS A 108 -2.29 6.11 -14.62
CA LYS A 108 -0.97 6.08 -15.27
C LYS A 108 0.14 5.54 -14.38
N SER A 109 -0.04 5.67 -13.07
CA SER A 109 1.00 5.32 -12.10
C SER A 109 0.43 4.60 -10.89
N LEU A 110 1.20 3.61 -10.40
CA LEU A 110 0.95 2.88 -9.18
C LEU A 110 2.18 2.98 -8.27
N ILE A 111 2.05 3.65 -7.15
CA ILE A 111 3.08 3.74 -6.12
C ILE A 111 2.65 2.84 -4.97
N CYS A 112 3.44 1.83 -4.66
CA CYS A 112 3.13 0.88 -3.59
C CYS A 112 4.13 0.96 -2.45
N ALA A 113 3.65 0.79 -1.22
CA ALA A 113 4.53 0.46 -0.12
C ALA A 113 5.14 -0.92 -0.37
N SER A 114 6.40 -1.05 0.02
CA SER A 114 7.15 -2.28 0.22
C SER A 114 7.95 -2.10 1.51
N ALA A 115 8.97 -2.89 1.80
CA ALA A 115 9.74 -2.74 3.02
C ALA A 115 11.20 -3.19 2.86
N VAL A 116 12.10 -2.52 3.60
CA VAL A 116 13.52 -2.91 3.70
C VAL A 116 13.72 -4.28 4.35
N GLY A 117 12.71 -4.83 5.03
CA GLY A 117 12.71 -6.21 5.53
C GLY A 117 12.80 -7.30 4.45
N LEU A 118 12.89 -6.90 3.18
CA LEU A 118 13.30 -7.75 2.07
C LEU A 118 14.75 -8.24 2.25
N TYR A 119 15.64 -7.37 2.72
CA TYR A 119 17.06 -7.64 2.80
C TYR A 119 17.45 -8.42 4.07
N PRO A 120 18.54 -9.20 4.02
CA PRO A 120 19.12 -9.80 5.20
C PRO A 120 19.56 -8.74 6.23
N ASN A 121 19.55 -9.11 7.50
CA ASN A 121 20.12 -8.25 8.55
C ASN A 121 21.64 -8.47 8.63
N ASP A 122 22.40 -7.75 7.80
CA ASP A 122 23.85 -7.73 7.82
C ASP A 122 24.31 -6.29 8.07
N GLN A 123 24.97 -6.07 9.22
CA GLN A 123 25.45 -4.75 9.66
C GLN A 123 26.64 -4.24 8.84
N ASN A 124 27.33 -5.11 8.12
CA ASN A 124 28.50 -4.77 7.31
C ASN A 124 28.19 -4.52 5.84
N LYS A 125 26.92 -4.66 5.44
CA LYS A 125 26.50 -4.51 4.06
C LYS A 125 25.52 -3.37 3.87
N VAL A 126 25.80 -2.52 2.89
CA VAL A 126 24.84 -1.55 2.34
C VAL A 126 24.12 -2.23 1.19
N TYR A 127 22.80 -2.21 1.22
CA TYR A 127 21.95 -2.80 0.19
C TYR A 127 21.43 -1.74 -0.77
N SER A 128 21.39 -2.08 -2.04
CA SER A 128 20.73 -1.33 -3.11
C SER A 128 19.44 -2.03 -3.57
N GLU A 129 18.70 -1.40 -4.46
CA GLU A 129 17.46 -1.94 -4.99
C GLU A 129 17.67 -3.21 -5.82
N ASP A 130 18.85 -3.38 -6.42
CA ASP A 130 19.22 -4.53 -7.25
C ASP A 130 19.75 -5.72 -6.44
N ASP A 131 20.02 -5.53 -5.15
CA ASP A 131 20.48 -6.62 -4.29
C ASP A 131 19.40 -7.67 -4.08
N PRO A 132 19.77 -8.97 -4.03
CA PRO A 132 18.83 -10.04 -3.78
C PRO A 132 18.21 -9.93 -2.39
N GLY A 133 16.95 -10.31 -2.30
CA GLY A 133 16.26 -10.47 -1.01
C GLY A 133 16.88 -11.58 -0.17
N GLY A 134 16.70 -11.45 1.14
CA GLY A 134 17.10 -12.48 2.10
C GLY A 134 16.09 -13.61 2.21
N ASP A 135 16.41 -14.51 3.14
CA ASP A 135 15.53 -15.61 3.54
C ASP A 135 14.64 -15.20 4.72
N GLY A 136 13.59 -15.94 4.92
CA GLY A 136 12.70 -15.77 6.05
C GLY A 136 11.33 -15.19 5.69
N PHE A 137 10.50 -15.08 6.72
CA PHE A 137 9.08 -14.79 6.53
C PHE A 137 8.83 -13.41 5.90
N LEU A 138 9.51 -12.36 6.38
CA LEU A 138 9.30 -11.01 5.83
C LEU A 138 9.79 -10.90 4.39
N ALA A 139 10.96 -11.43 4.09
CA ALA A 139 11.47 -11.46 2.72
C ALA A 139 10.53 -12.22 1.78
N THR A 140 10.00 -13.36 2.21
CA THR A 140 8.98 -14.12 1.45
C THR A 140 7.73 -13.29 1.19
N VAL A 141 7.20 -12.61 2.22
CA VAL A 141 6.02 -11.74 2.09
C VAL A 141 6.28 -10.63 1.08
N ILE A 142 7.42 -9.95 1.19
CA ILE A 142 7.76 -8.80 0.35
C ILE A 142 7.97 -9.24 -1.10
N ASN A 143 8.72 -10.30 -1.34
CA ASN A 143 8.93 -10.86 -2.67
C ASN A 143 7.61 -11.18 -3.37
N GLN A 144 6.71 -11.91 -2.71
CA GLN A 144 5.42 -12.25 -3.29
C GLN A 144 4.53 -11.02 -3.51
N TRP A 145 4.61 -10.06 -2.61
CA TRP A 145 3.86 -8.81 -2.74
C TRP A 145 4.36 -7.98 -3.91
N GLU A 146 5.67 -7.73 -4.02
CA GLU A 146 6.27 -6.99 -5.15
C GLU A 146 5.98 -7.69 -6.49
N GLN A 147 6.06 -9.02 -6.55
CA GLN A 147 5.66 -9.78 -7.74
C GLN A 147 4.20 -9.53 -8.15
N GLU A 148 3.27 -9.46 -7.18
CA GLU A 148 1.87 -9.15 -7.49
C GLU A 148 1.69 -7.69 -7.94
N ILE A 149 2.42 -6.75 -7.32
CA ILE A 149 2.40 -5.33 -7.67
C ILE A 149 2.88 -5.11 -9.12
N PHE A 150 4.02 -5.69 -9.50
CA PHE A 150 4.63 -5.50 -10.83
C PHE A 150 3.78 -6.08 -11.97
N LYS A 151 2.85 -6.99 -11.71
CA LYS A 151 1.86 -7.40 -12.73
C LYS A 151 1.01 -6.25 -13.26
N SER A 152 0.95 -5.13 -12.55
CA SER A 152 0.22 -3.94 -12.99
C SER A 152 0.90 -3.22 -14.16
N GLU A 153 2.18 -3.48 -14.42
CA GLU A 153 2.88 -2.98 -15.63
C GLU A 153 2.24 -3.49 -16.91
N ASN A 154 1.69 -4.72 -16.89
CA ASN A 154 0.96 -5.29 -18.03
C ASN A 154 -0.32 -4.51 -18.39
N LEU A 155 -0.76 -3.60 -17.52
CA LEU A 155 -1.89 -2.70 -17.75
C LEU A 155 -1.47 -1.35 -18.35
N GLY A 156 -0.17 -1.17 -18.66
CA GLY A 156 0.41 0.07 -19.16
C GLY A 156 0.71 1.11 -18.08
N MET A 157 0.74 0.71 -16.81
CA MET A 157 1.03 1.60 -15.70
C MET A 157 2.53 1.69 -15.40
N ARG A 158 3.00 2.87 -15.01
CA ARG A 158 4.30 2.99 -14.35
C ARG A 158 4.16 2.52 -12.90
N VAL A 159 4.91 1.50 -12.52
CA VAL A 159 4.89 0.93 -11.17
C VAL A 159 6.14 1.34 -10.40
N CYS A 160 5.96 1.70 -9.13
CA CYS A 160 7.05 2.01 -8.21
C CYS A 160 6.77 1.36 -6.84
N CYS A 161 7.69 0.54 -6.37
CA CYS A 161 7.68 -0.03 -5.02
C CYS A 161 8.64 0.76 -4.12
N LEU A 162 8.13 1.30 -3.02
CA LEU A 162 8.92 2.00 -2.01
C LEU A 162 9.25 1.03 -0.89
N ARG A 163 10.50 0.56 -0.80
CA ARG A 163 10.99 -0.28 0.30
C ARG A 163 11.21 0.58 1.53
N ILE A 164 10.15 0.77 2.31
CA ILE A 164 10.11 1.68 3.45
C ILE A 164 10.81 1.03 4.65
N GLY A 165 11.66 1.80 5.33
CA GLY A 165 12.26 1.45 6.60
C GLY A 165 11.35 1.77 7.79
N ILE A 166 11.97 2.06 8.94
CA ILE A 166 11.25 2.52 10.13
C ILE A 166 10.82 3.97 9.92
N VAL A 167 9.52 4.21 10.02
CA VAL A 167 8.96 5.57 9.94
C VAL A 167 8.68 6.07 11.34
N LEU A 168 9.26 7.22 11.67
CA LEU A 168 9.02 7.92 12.93
C LEU A 168 7.95 9.00 12.69
N GLY A 169 6.81 8.87 13.35
CA GLY A 169 5.68 9.79 13.19
C GLY A 169 4.80 9.83 14.43
N LYS A 170 3.99 10.88 14.54
CA LYS A 170 2.99 11.01 15.61
C LYS A 170 1.79 10.12 15.30
N GLY A 171 1.17 9.57 16.34
CA GLY A 171 -0.10 8.82 16.23
C GLY A 171 0.05 7.41 15.70
N GLY A 172 1.19 6.77 15.92
CA GLY A 172 1.41 5.35 15.60
C GLY A 172 2.87 4.96 15.41
N GLY A 173 3.05 3.67 15.10
CA GLY A 173 4.36 3.11 14.81
C GLY A 173 5.25 2.90 16.03
N VAL A 174 6.56 2.84 15.80
CA VAL A 174 7.54 2.50 16.84
C VAL A 174 7.65 3.57 17.94
N LEU A 175 7.46 4.85 17.59
CA LEU A 175 7.53 5.93 18.58
C LEU A 175 6.46 5.81 19.65
N ASP A 176 5.20 5.59 19.28
CA ASP A 176 4.11 5.45 20.25
C ASP A 176 4.32 4.23 21.17
N THR A 177 5.07 3.24 20.69
CA THR A 177 5.40 2.05 21.50
C THR A 177 6.56 2.32 22.47
N LEU A 178 7.54 3.14 22.08
CA LEU A 178 8.74 3.39 22.87
C LEU A 178 8.61 4.58 23.84
N LEU A 179 7.91 5.66 23.44
CA LEU A 179 7.77 6.88 24.26
C LEU A 179 7.29 6.64 25.69
N PRO A 180 6.37 5.69 26.01
CA PRO A 180 5.97 5.44 27.39
C PRO A 180 7.10 4.92 28.30
N PHE A 181 8.23 4.52 27.75
CA PHE A 181 9.40 4.02 28.52
C PHE A 181 10.48 5.09 28.76
N PHE A 182 10.28 6.29 28.25
CA PHE A 182 11.12 7.47 28.46
C PHE A 182 10.37 8.62 29.12
#